data_86f06840cc8528f6cbbabb37ec408d7b
#
_entry.id   86f06840cc8528f6cbbabb37ec408d7b
#
_cell.length_a   1.000
_cell.length_b   1.000
_cell.length_c   1.000
_cell.angle_alpha   90.00
_cell.angle_beta   90.00
_cell.angle_gamma   90.00
#
_symmetry.space_group_name_H-M   'P 1'
#
loop_
_entity.id
_entity.type
_entity.pdbx_description
1 polymer ?
#
loop_
_entity_poly.entity_id
_entity_poly.type
_entity_poly.pdbx_seq_one_letter_code
_entity_poly.pdbx_strand_id
1 'polypeptide(L)'
;EELEYTPNELARNLFRNKTGIVGILVPDVDHPFFSSYVRQTEAALYEVGYKTLISSTIGVSNREEELLDRNMVDGIIAGSHTLEGEKYLKRKHAIISFDRDFGPEIPMIGSDHVTGGRLAAEVLIRNKCKKVLNIFGVSPNIVANDKHTVLKKTLEKQGIEVVDLILEWNRFGHEDYWESARKVMETFDGIDGVFGTDQPVLNIMHLALKAGIKIPEELKIVTYDGTDISRLVYPEATSIRQNIKMLAELSANSVVDLIENRRPVPNKQIIPVELYQGQTTYPVDTAI
;
A
#
# COMPACT_ATOMS: atom_id res chain seq x y z
N GLU A 1 -8.94 -26.48 46.88
CA GLU A 1 -7.89 -26.02 45.92
C GLU A 1 -8.47 -26.13 44.53
N GLU A 2 -8.98 -25.03 43.95
CA GLU A 2 -9.34 -24.94 42.55
C GLU A 2 -8.03 -25.00 41.75
N LEU A 3 -7.86 -26.08 40.99
CA LEU A 3 -6.81 -26.17 40.02
C LEU A 3 -7.05 -25.05 38.99
N GLU A 4 -6.18 -24.05 38.94
CA GLU A 4 -6.13 -23.05 37.86
C GLU A 4 -5.73 -23.76 36.54
N TYR A 5 -6.64 -24.56 36.02
CA TYR A 5 -6.45 -25.25 34.76
C TYR A 5 -6.69 -24.26 33.62
N THR A 6 -5.61 -23.75 33.05
CA THR A 6 -5.68 -23.04 31.76
C THR A 6 -5.65 -24.09 30.66
N PRO A 7 -6.75 -24.26 29.90
CA PRO A 7 -6.77 -25.22 28.78
C PRO A 7 -5.64 -24.93 27.81
N ASN A 8 -4.83 -25.95 27.49
CA ASN A 8 -3.77 -25.81 26.50
C ASN A 8 -4.39 -25.59 25.11
N GLU A 9 -4.35 -24.35 24.63
CA GLU A 9 -4.90 -23.97 23.31
C GLU A 9 -4.27 -24.79 22.18
N LEU A 10 -2.99 -25.14 22.27
CA LEU A 10 -2.30 -25.98 21.29
C LEU A 10 -2.92 -27.40 21.21
N ALA A 11 -3.24 -28.01 22.35
CA ALA A 11 -3.89 -29.31 22.36
C ALA A 11 -5.31 -29.24 21.77
N ARG A 12 -6.05 -28.18 22.06
CA ARG A 12 -7.39 -27.97 21.49
C ARG A 12 -7.35 -27.70 19.99
N ASN A 13 -6.38 -26.97 19.52
CA ASN A 13 -6.16 -26.65 18.12
C ASN A 13 -5.76 -27.89 17.30
N LEU A 14 -4.94 -28.78 17.86
CA LEU A 14 -4.60 -30.09 17.29
C LEU A 14 -5.86 -30.95 17.04
N PHE A 15 -6.79 -30.99 17.99
CA PHE A 15 -8.07 -31.71 17.82
C PHE A 15 -8.95 -31.11 16.72
N ARG A 16 -8.88 -29.78 16.50
CA ARG A 16 -9.69 -29.07 15.51
C ARG A 16 -9.03 -28.98 14.14
N ASN A 17 -7.78 -29.43 14.01
CA ASN A 17 -6.94 -29.25 12.82
C ASN A 17 -6.89 -27.78 12.32
N LYS A 18 -6.90 -26.85 13.27
CA LYS A 18 -6.82 -25.39 13.04
C LYS A 18 -5.82 -24.76 14.01
N THR A 19 -5.09 -23.79 13.53
CA THR A 19 -4.12 -23.05 14.35
C THR A 19 -4.75 -21.86 15.08
N GLY A 20 -5.82 -21.30 14.53
CA GLY A 20 -6.43 -20.04 14.96
C GLY A 20 -5.56 -18.83 14.61
N ILE A 21 -4.66 -18.96 13.64
CA ILE A 21 -3.72 -17.92 13.25
C ILE A 21 -3.89 -17.59 11.77
N VAL A 22 -3.90 -16.30 11.44
CA VAL A 22 -3.82 -15.79 10.07
C VAL A 22 -2.46 -15.13 9.86
N GLY A 23 -1.78 -15.51 8.78
CA GLY A 23 -0.53 -14.88 8.36
C GLY A 23 -0.79 -13.59 7.57
N ILE A 24 -0.04 -12.53 7.90
CA ILE A 24 -0.05 -11.28 7.13
C ILE A 24 1.36 -11.09 6.57
N LEU A 25 1.47 -11.15 5.25
CA LEU A 25 2.71 -10.90 4.52
C LEU A 25 2.69 -9.47 3.97
N VAL A 26 3.67 -8.66 4.36
CA VAL A 26 3.85 -7.29 3.85
C VAL A 26 5.30 -7.07 3.43
N PRO A 27 5.58 -6.12 2.51
CA PRO A 27 6.95 -5.79 2.14
C PRO A 27 7.77 -5.31 3.32
N ASP A 28 7.25 -4.34 4.06
CA ASP A 28 7.90 -3.80 5.25
C ASP A 28 6.87 -3.24 6.24
N VAL A 29 6.98 -3.66 7.51
CA VAL A 29 6.11 -3.17 8.59
C VAL A 29 6.45 -1.75 9.04
N ASP A 30 7.62 -1.23 8.72
CA ASP A 30 8.02 0.15 9.04
C ASP A 30 7.42 1.17 8.05
N HIS A 31 6.97 0.72 6.89
CA HIS A 31 6.31 1.59 5.92
C HIS A 31 4.94 2.06 6.44
N PRO A 32 4.66 3.38 6.51
CA PRO A 32 3.46 3.93 7.16
C PRO A 32 2.13 3.33 6.71
N PHE A 33 2.00 3.05 5.42
CA PHE A 33 0.81 2.41 4.87
C PHE A 33 0.66 0.98 5.40
N PHE A 34 1.70 0.15 5.28
CA PHE A 34 1.64 -1.25 5.72
C PHE A 34 1.52 -1.37 7.23
N SER A 35 2.19 -0.52 8.00
CA SER A 35 2.04 -0.43 9.45
C SER A 35 0.58 -0.19 9.85
N SER A 36 -0.07 0.80 9.23
CA SER A 36 -1.49 1.09 9.48
C SER A 36 -2.41 -0.04 9.04
N TYR A 37 -2.15 -0.63 7.87
CA TYR A 37 -2.92 -1.75 7.34
C TYR A 37 -2.83 -2.99 8.25
N VAL A 38 -1.61 -3.38 8.65
CA VAL A 38 -1.37 -4.52 9.55
C VAL A 38 -2.09 -4.31 10.89
N ARG A 39 -1.95 -3.14 11.50
CA ARG A 39 -2.62 -2.81 12.77
C ARG A 39 -4.14 -2.95 12.70
N GLN A 40 -4.75 -2.47 11.61
CA GLN A 40 -6.20 -2.54 11.44
C GLN A 40 -6.68 -3.94 11.07
N THR A 41 -5.89 -4.68 10.28
CA THR A 41 -6.20 -6.07 9.93
C THR A 41 -6.10 -6.98 11.16
N GLU A 42 -5.06 -6.79 11.99
CA GLU A 42 -4.90 -7.50 13.26
C GLU A 42 -6.11 -7.28 14.17
N ALA A 43 -6.51 -6.02 14.36
CA ALA A 43 -7.68 -5.70 15.18
C ALA A 43 -8.96 -6.37 14.64
N ALA A 44 -9.19 -6.34 13.32
CA ALA A 44 -10.36 -6.98 12.72
C ALA A 44 -10.33 -8.52 12.86
N LEU A 45 -9.15 -9.15 12.74
CA LEU A 45 -8.99 -10.60 12.96
C LEU A 45 -9.20 -10.98 14.42
N TYR A 46 -8.72 -10.15 15.36
CA TYR A 46 -8.90 -10.37 16.79
C TYR A 46 -10.37 -10.39 17.19
N GLU A 47 -11.18 -9.46 16.66
CA GLU A 47 -12.63 -9.40 16.91
C GLU A 47 -13.38 -10.68 16.50
N VAL A 48 -12.86 -11.41 15.50
CA VAL A 48 -13.44 -12.66 15.01
C VAL A 48 -12.73 -13.91 15.55
N GLY A 49 -11.82 -13.73 16.53
CA GLY A 49 -11.18 -14.81 17.30
C GLY A 49 -9.94 -15.40 16.68
N TYR A 50 -9.31 -14.73 15.70
CA TYR A 50 -8.04 -15.12 15.12
C TYR A 50 -6.87 -14.30 15.68
N LYS A 51 -5.74 -14.97 15.86
CA LYS A 51 -4.43 -14.33 16.12
C LYS A 51 -3.72 -14.05 14.81
N THR A 52 -2.74 -13.15 14.82
CA THR A 52 -1.96 -12.81 13.62
C THR A 52 -0.51 -13.22 13.76
N LEU A 53 0.05 -13.69 12.65
CA LEU A 53 1.49 -13.86 12.45
C LEU A 53 1.94 -12.93 11.34
N ILE A 54 2.71 -11.90 11.69
CA ILE A 54 3.17 -10.89 10.73
C ILE A 54 4.55 -11.29 10.23
N SER A 55 4.72 -11.30 8.90
CA SER A 55 6.03 -11.47 8.26
C SER A 55 6.32 -10.28 7.35
N SER A 56 7.36 -9.51 7.70
CA SER A 56 7.93 -8.49 6.84
C SER A 56 8.96 -9.14 5.93
N THR A 57 8.74 -9.11 4.63
CA THR A 57 9.59 -9.85 3.68
C THR A 57 10.88 -9.12 3.36
N ILE A 58 10.88 -7.80 3.38
CA ILE A 58 12.04 -6.91 3.12
C ILE A 58 12.82 -7.38 1.87
N GLY A 59 12.09 -7.76 0.81
CA GLY A 59 12.69 -8.27 -0.42
C GLY A 59 13.28 -9.68 -0.36
N VAL A 60 13.10 -10.41 0.74
CA VAL A 60 13.65 -11.76 0.92
C VAL A 60 12.55 -12.80 0.71
N SER A 61 12.56 -13.45 -0.46
CA SER A 61 11.55 -14.46 -0.84
C SER A 61 11.45 -15.63 0.13
N ASN A 62 12.55 -16.04 0.75
CA ASN A 62 12.54 -17.17 1.70
C ASN A 62 11.64 -16.93 2.91
N ARG A 63 11.48 -15.68 3.39
CA ARG A 63 10.58 -15.37 4.51
C ARG A 63 9.12 -15.62 4.15
N GLU A 64 8.76 -15.34 2.92
CA GLU A 64 7.42 -15.57 2.38
C GLU A 64 7.17 -17.09 2.20
N GLU A 65 8.15 -17.83 1.63
CA GLU A 65 8.07 -19.27 1.47
C GLU A 65 7.98 -20.01 2.82
N GLU A 66 8.74 -19.61 3.81
CA GLU A 66 8.72 -20.23 5.15
C GLU A 66 7.32 -20.17 5.79
N LEU A 67 6.61 -19.06 5.65
CA LEU A 67 5.25 -18.95 6.18
C LEU A 67 4.28 -19.87 5.42
N LEU A 68 4.44 -19.95 4.10
CA LEU A 68 3.62 -20.81 3.25
C LEU A 68 3.84 -22.30 3.51
N ASP A 69 5.06 -22.71 3.88
CA ASP A 69 5.46 -24.13 3.97
C ASP A 69 5.19 -24.80 5.31
N ARG A 70 5.08 -24.04 6.38
CA ARG A 70 5.12 -24.62 7.75
C ARG A 70 3.78 -24.97 8.38
N ASN A 71 2.66 -24.83 7.67
CA ASN A 71 1.31 -25.07 8.23
C ASN A 71 1.09 -24.38 9.61
N MET A 72 1.72 -23.21 9.80
CA MET A 72 1.65 -22.45 11.04
C MET A 72 0.41 -21.58 11.12
N VAL A 73 -0.30 -21.43 10.00
CA VAL A 73 -1.44 -20.52 9.85
C VAL A 73 -2.58 -21.23 9.14
N ASP A 74 -3.81 -20.81 9.39
CA ASP A 74 -5.01 -21.34 8.72
C ASP A 74 -5.27 -20.62 7.40
N GLY A 75 -4.87 -19.37 7.30
CA GLY A 75 -5.01 -18.56 6.09
C GLY A 75 -3.95 -17.47 5.99
N ILE A 76 -3.82 -16.86 4.82
CA ILE A 76 -2.78 -15.88 4.50
C ILE A 76 -3.37 -14.68 3.77
N ILE A 77 -2.97 -13.49 4.20
CA ILE A 77 -3.18 -12.24 3.50
C ILE A 77 -1.83 -11.87 2.85
N ALA A 78 -1.76 -11.99 1.53
CA ALA A 78 -0.52 -11.83 0.77
C ALA A 78 -0.42 -10.42 0.18
N GLY A 79 0.23 -9.51 0.92
CA GLY A 79 0.58 -8.15 0.48
C GLY A 79 2.04 -7.98 0.07
N SER A 80 2.85 -9.04 0.19
CA SER A 80 4.24 -9.05 -0.27
C SER A 80 4.35 -9.23 -1.79
N HIS A 81 5.50 -8.89 -2.32
CA HIS A 81 5.73 -8.78 -3.76
C HIS A 81 6.90 -9.66 -4.26
N THR A 82 7.37 -10.61 -3.44
CA THR A 82 8.59 -11.38 -3.75
C THR A 82 8.33 -12.69 -4.49
N LEU A 83 7.16 -13.29 -4.31
CA LEU A 83 6.81 -14.55 -4.95
C LEU A 83 5.82 -14.38 -6.11
N GLU A 84 5.90 -15.28 -7.08
CA GLU A 84 4.94 -15.37 -8.17
C GLU A 84 3.67 -16.13 -7.73
N GLY A 85 2.54 -15.83 -8.39
CA GLY A 85 1.23 -16.40 -8.06
C GLY A 85 1.20 -17.92 -8.03
N GLU A 86 1.94 -18.60 -8.91
CA GLU A 86 2.02 -20.06 -8.96
C GLU A 86 2.49 -20.71 -7.64
N LYS A 87 3.34 -20.02 -6.89
CA LYS A 87 3.82 -20.53 -5.61
C LYS A 87 2.73 -20.50 -4.56
N TYR A 88 1.83 -19.53 -4.60
CA TYR A 88 0.66 -19.47 -3.74
C TYR A 88 -0.39 -20.52 -4.11
N LEU A 89 -0.65 -20.72 -5.40
CA LEU A 89 -1.64 -21.68 -5.91
C LEU A 89 -1.30 -23.15 -5.55
N LYS A 90 -0.03 -23.46 -5.37
CA LYS A 90 0.42 -24.80 -4.96
C LYS A 90 0.14 -25.12 -3.49
N ARG A 91 -0.36 -24.16 -2.72
CA ARG A 91 -0.60 -24.30 -1.27
C ARG A 91 -2.07 -24.58 -0.97
N LYS A 92 -2.32 -25.28 0.15
CA LYS A 92 -3.66 -25.63 0.62
C LYS A 92 -4.27 -24.58 1.56
N HIS A 93 -3.57 -23.46 1.79
CA HIS A 93 -4.06 -22.42 2.67
C HIS A 93 -5.19 -21.62 2.03
N ALA A 94 -6.09 -21.09 2.85
CA ALA A 94 -6.99 -20.02 2.44
C ALA A 94 -6.16 -18.76 2.19
N ILE A 95 -6.10 -18.29 0.94
CA ILE A 95 -5.25 -17.15 0.57
C ILE A 95 -6.11 -16.06 -0.05
N ILE A 96 -5.90 -14.83 0.38
CA ILE A 96 -6.31 -13.63 -0.33
C ILE A 96 -5.07 -12.81 -0.67
N SER A 97 -5.12 -12.07 -1.76
CA SER A 97 -4.07 -11.11 -2.11
C SER A 97 -4.51 -9.68 -1.82
N PHE A 98 -3.52 -8.86 -1.47
CA PHE A 98 -3.69 -7.44 -1.30
C PHE A 98 -2.88 -6.68 -2.37
N ASP A 99 -3.58 -5.90 -3.19
CA ASP A 99 -3.01 -5.13 -4.32
C ASP A 99 -2.14 -5.95 -5.30
N ARG A 100 -2.33 -7.28 -5.34
CA ARG A 100 -1.67 -8.17 -6.31
C ARG A 100 -2.66 -9.05 -7.01
N ASP A 101 -2.57 -9.09 -8.32
CA ASP A 101 -3.39 -9.99 -9.15
C ASP A 101 -2.65 -11.31 -9.39
N PHE A 102 -3.06 -12.36 -8.67
CA PHE A 102 -2.55 -13.72 -8.83
C PHE A 102 -3.46 -14.59 -9.74
N GLY A 103 -4.41 -13.96 -10.40
CA GLY A 103 -5.38 -14.65 -11.25
C GLY A 103 -6.68 -15.05 -10.52
N PRO A 104 -7.59 -15.75 -11.21
CA PRO A 104 -8.95 -15.93 -10.73
C PRO A 104 -9.11 -16.84 -9.51
N GLU A 105 -8.10 -17.62 -9.17
CA GLU A 105 -8.18 -18.59 -8.06
C GLU A 105 -7.87 -17.97 -6.69
N ILE A 106 -7.21 -16.80 -6.64
CA ILE A 106 -6.89 -16.11 -5.41
C ILE A 106 -7.64 -14.78 -5.38
N PRO A 107 -8.62 -14.60 -4.49
CA PRO A 107 -9.35 -13.36 -4.35
C PRO A 107 -8.41 -12.19 -4.07
N MET A 108 -8.61 -11.07 -4.76
CA MET A 108 -7.84 -9.86 -4.60
C MET A 108 -8.68 -8.75 -3.98
N ILE A 109 -8.10 -8.07 -3.00
CA ILE A 109 -8.62 -6.84 -2.41
C ILE A 109 -7.61 -5.73 -2.67
N GLY A 110 -8.07 -4.60 -3.14
CA GLY A 110 -7.19 -3.47 -3.44
C GLY A 110 -7.92 -2.15 -3.59
N SER A 111 -7.17 -1.07 -3.76
CA SER A 111 -7.73 0.25 -4.00
C SER A 111 -7.96 0.52 -5.48
N ASP A 112 -8.85 1.47 -5.80
CA ASP A 112 -9.05 1.97 -7.16
C ASP A 112 -7.89 2.89 -7.57
N HIS A 113 -6.77 2.25 -7.92
CA HIS A 113 -5.55 2.94 -8.31
C HIS A 113 -5.70 3.69 -9.64
N VAL A 114 -6.57 3.23 -10.52
CA VAL A 114 -6.87 3.90 -11.80
C VAL A 114 -7.53 5.25 -11.53
N THR A 115 -8.59 5.27 -10.73
CA THR A 115 -9.23 6.53 -10.32
C THR A 115 -8.26 7.41 -9.52
N GLY A 116 -7.44 6.82 -8.63
CA GLY A 116 -6.46 7.56 -7.86
C GLY A 116 -5.42 8.28 -8.72
N GLY A 117 -4.88 7.60 -9.74
CA GLY A 117 -3.95 8.22 -10.69
C GLY A 117 -4.60 9.33 -11.52
N ARG A 118 -5.87 9.16 -11.90
CA ARG A 118 -6.64 10.19 -12.61
C ARG A 118 -6.88 11.43 -11.74
N LEU A 119 -7.30 11.25 -10.49
CA LEU A 119 -7.51 12.36 -9.54
C LEU A 119 -6.22 13.15 -9.30
N ALA A 120 -5.09 12.47 -9.10
CA ALA A 120 -3.79 13.11 -8.93
C ALA A 120 -3.40 13.93 -10.17
N ALA A 121 -3.58 13.35 -11.37
CA ALA A 121 -3.31 14.07 -12.62
C ALA A 121 -4.20 15.32 -12.78
N GLU A 122 -5.50 15.23 -12.47
CA GLU A 122 -6.43 16.36 -12.52
C GLU A 122 -6.01 17.51 -11.59
N VAL A 123 -5.55 17.18 -10.37
CA VAL A 123 -5.00 18.19 -9.45
C VAL A 123 -3.81 18.91 -10.07
N LEU A 124 -2.83 18.18 -10.61
CA LEU A 124 -1.61 18.75 -11.20
C LEU A 124 -1.91 19.58 -12.46
N ILE A 125 -2.84 19.12 -13.31
CA ILE A 125 -3.31 19.87 -14.50
C ILE A 125 -3.95 21.19 -14.10
N ARG A 126 -4.90 21.16 -13.15
CA ARG A 126 -5.59 22.38 -12.68
C ARG A 126 -4.64 23.34 -11.98
N ASN A 127 -3.59 22.82 -11.36
CA ASN A 127 -2.50 23.61 -10.78
C ASN A 127 -1.45 24.08 -11.83
N LYS A 128 -1.71 23.84 -13.12
CA LYS A 128 -0.92 24.32 -14.27
C LYS A 128 0.52 23.84 -14.27
N CYS A 129 0.78 22.65 -13.72
CA CYS A 129 2.09 22.03 -13.78
C CYS A 129 2.51 21.82 -15.24
N LYS A 130 3.81 21.96 -15.51
CA LYS A 130 4.43 21.78 -16.82
C LYS A 130 5.34 20.55 -16.86
N LYS A 131 5.99 20.26 -15.75
CA LYS A 131 6.93 19.14 -15.62
C LYS A 131 6.76 18.45 -14.28
N VAL A 132 6.31 17.21 -14.33
CA VAL A 132 5.94 16.43 -13.14
C VAL A 132 6.90 15.28 -12.92
N LEU A 133 7.43 15.16 -11.71
CA LEU A 133 8.18 14.00 -11.24
C LEU A 133 7.20 12.94 -10.74
N ASN A 134 7.24 11.75 -11.35
CA ASN A 134 6.43 10.59 -10.99
C ASN A 134 7.32 9.52 -10.35
N ILE A 135 7.11 9.24 -9.05
CA ILE A 135 8.01 8.40 -8.24
C ILE A 135 7.34 7.07 -7.93
N PHE A 136 7.93 5.97 -8.38
CA PHE A 136 7.39 4.63 -8.14
C PHE A 136 8.45 3.54 -8.20
N GLY A 137 8.12 2.38 -7.60
CA GLY A 137 8.89 1.14 -7.78
C GLY A 137 8.26 0.26 -8.84
N VAL A 138 9.06 -0.43 -9.64
CA VAL A 138 8.56 -1.38 -10.64
C VAL A 138 8.57 -2.79 -10.07
N SER A 139 7.42 -3.45 -10.11
CA SER A 139 7.30 -4.89 -9.88
C SER A 139 6.23 -5.47 -10.79
N PRO A 140 6.42 -6.69 -11.28
CA PRO A 140 5.40 -7.37 -12.06
C PRO A 140 4.13 -7.65 -11.22
N ASN A 141 2.97 -7.64 -11.87
CA ASN A 141 1.67 -8.01 -11.30
C ASN A 141 1.18 -7.16 -10.10
N ILE A 142 1.67 -5.93 -9.96
CA ILE A 142 1.20 -4.99 -8.93
C ILE A 142 0.22 -4.00 -9.55
N VAL A 143 -1.06 -4.15 -9.20
CA VAL A 143 -2.12 -3.23 -9.62
C VAL A 143 -1.94 -1.82 -9.03
N ALA A 144 -1.23 -1.72 -7.91
CA ALA A 144 -0.89 -0.43 -7.31
C ALA A 144 -0.06 0.49 -8.23
N ASN A 145 0.61 -0.05 -9.26
CA ASN A 145 1.33 0.76 -10.24
C ASN A 145 0.43 1.39 -11.32
N ASP A 146 -0.84 0.99 -11.42
CA ASP A 146 -1.77 1.56 -12.38
C ASP A 146 -1.97 3.06 -12.18
N LYS A 147 -1.89 3.55 -10.93
CA LYS A 147 -1.95 4.99 -10.62
C LYS A 147 -0.88 5.80 -11.34
N HIS A 148 0.34 5.29 -11.43
CA HIS A 148 1.48 5.95 -12.09
C HIS A 148 1.34 5.94 -13.61
N THR A 149 0.88 4.81 -14.16
CA THR A 149 0.61 4.65 -15.60
C THR A 149 -0.51 5.58 -16.06
N VAL A 150 -1.61 5.63 -15.29
CA VAL A 150 -2.76 6.49 -15.60
C VAL A 150 -2.42 7.96 -15.45
N LEU A 151 -1.74 8.34 -14.36
CA LEU A 151 -1.26 9.70 -14.16
C LEU A 151 -0.41 10.17 -15.34
N LYS A 152 0.62 9.41 -15.69
CA LYS A 152 1.53 9.74 -16.79
C LYS A 152 0.76 9.94 -18.10
N LYS A 153 -0.04 8.96 -18.52
CA LYS A 153 -0.84 9.05 -19.75
C LYS A 153 -1.79 10.25 -19.75
N THR A 154 -2.34 10.61 -18.59
CA THR A 154 -3.26 11.73 -18.46
C THR A 154 -2.55 13.07 -18.59
N LEU A 155 -1.39 13.23 -17.94
CA LEU A 155 -0.57 14.43 -18.00
C LEU A 155 0.01 14.66 -19.41
N GLU A 156 0.58 13.62 -20.02
CA GLU A 156 1.17 13.68 -21.36
C GLU A 156 0.14 14.08 -22.44
N LYS A 157 -1.13 13.64 -22.33
CA LYS A 157 -2.23 14.08 -23.21
C LYS A 157 -2.50 15.57 -23.11
N GLN A 158 -2.14 16.22 -22.02
CA GLN A 158 -2.26 17.67 -21.82
C GLN A 158 -0.97 18.43 -22.15
N GLY A 159 0.04 17.75 -22.71
CA GLY A 159 1.32 18.34 -23.06
C GLY A 159 2.24 18.61 -21.86
N ILE A 160 1.98 17.96 -20.72
CA ILE A 160 2.79 18.07 -19.52
C ILE A 160 3.89 17.02 -19.58
N GLU A 161 5.14 17.45 -19.39
CA GLU A 161 6.29 16.54 -19.32
C GLU A 161 6.24 15.71 -18.05
N VAL A 162 6.48 14.40 -18.18
CA VAL A 162 6.56 13.50 -17.01
C VAL A 162 7.92 12.84 -16.95
N VAL A 163 8.61 13.06 -15.84
CA VAL A 163 9.90 12.44 -15.53
C VAL A 163 9.66 11.32 -14.52
N ASP A 164 9.96 10.08 -14.91
CA ASP A 164 9.81 8.93 -14.03
C ASP A 164 11.08 8.75 -13.19
N LEU A 165 10.92 8.71 -11.86
CA LEU A 165 11.93 8.23 -10.92
C LEU A 165 11.55 6.83 -10.48
N ILE A 166 12.30 5.85 -10.95
CA ILE A 166 12.09 4.45 -10.59
C ILE A 166 12.94 4.13 -9.37
N LEU A 167 12.29 3.84 -8.26
CA LEU A 167 12.94 3.39 -7.03
C LEU A 167 13.36 1.92 -7.19
N GLU A 168 14.47 1.56 -6.57
CA GLU A 168 14.91 0.18 -6.56
C GLU A 168 13.87 -0.71 -5.88
N TRP A 169 13.64 -1.86 -6.49
CA TRP A 169 12.69 -2.85 -6.01
C TRP A 169 13.06 -3.35 -4.61
N ASN A 170 12.06 -3.45 -3.73
CA ASN A 170 12.19 -3.90 -2.35
C ASN A 170 13.10 -3.05 -1.43
N ARG A 171 13.45 -1.84 -1.84
CA ARG A 171 14.09 -0.85 -0.99
C ARG A 171 13.04 0.12 -0.44
N PHE A 172 12.48 -0.23 0.69
CA PHE A 172 11.48 0.58 1.42
C PHE A 172 12.09 1.25 2.67
N GLY A 173 13.40 1.16 2.83
CA GLY A 173 14.09 1.72 3.98
C GLY A 173 14.12 3.26 3.97
N HIS A 174 14.09 3.82 5.16
CA HIS A 174 14.08 5.27 5.36
C HIS A 174 15.25 5.98 4.67
N GLU A 175 16.44 5.40 4.77
CA GLU A 175 17.66 5.93 4.12
C GLU A 175 17.61 5.84 2.59
N ASP A 176 17.00 4.79 2.03
CA ASP A 176 16.87 4.65 0.58
C ASP A 176 16.04 5.78 -0.03
N TYR A 177 14.96 6.18 0.66
CA TYR A 177 14.13 7.30 0.25
C TYR A 177 14.86 8.65 0.39
N TRP A 178 15.68 8.82 1.43
CA TRP A 178 16.49 10.03 1.59
C TRP A 178 17.57 10.12 0.52
N GLU A 179 18.25 9.02 0.18
CA GLU A 179 19.24 8.99 -0.89
C GLU A 179 18.59 9.36 -2.24
N SER A 180 17.45 8.77 -2.55
CA SER A 180 16.69 9.08 -3.77
C SER A 180 16.26 10.54 -3.83
N ALA A 181 15.77 11.09 -2.71
CA ALA A 181 15.37 12.50 -2.63
C ALA A 181 16.57 13.46 -2.83
N ARG A 182 17.74 13.16 -2.27
CA ARG A 182 18.96 13.95 -2.49
C ARG A 182 19.38 13.95 -3.97
N LYS A 183 19.38 12.78 -4.63
CA LYS A 183 19.69 12.67 -6.06
C LYS A 183 18.73 13.47 -6.93
N VAL A 184 17.44 13.45 -6.60
CA VAL A 184 16.44 14.28 -7.29
C VAL A 184 16.76 15.75 -7.16
N MET A 185 17.10 16.22 -5.95
CA MET A 185 17.41 17.65 -5.72
C MET A 185 18.65 18.14 -6.44
N GLU A 186 19.60 17.26 -6.76
CA GLU A 186 20.79 17.61 -7.56
C GLU A 186 20.43 17.92 -9.03
N THR A 187 19.36 17.35 -9.55
CA THR A 187 18.90 17.49 -10.94
C THR A 187 17.50 18.11 -11.03
N PHE A 188 17.11 18.87 -10.01
CA PHE A 188 15.77 19.42 -9.86
C PHE A 188 15.53 20.65 -10.76
N ASP A 189 15.68 20.44 -12.09
CA ASP A 189 15.52 21.52 -13.06
C ASP A 189 14.14 21.49 -13.72
N GLY A 190 13.40 22.59 -13.53
CA GLY A 190 12.09 22.82 -14.14
C GLY A 190 10.95 21.92 -13.63
N ILE A 191 11.17 21.08 -12.62
CA ILE A 191 10.11 20.28 -12.00
C ILE A 191 9.23 21.21 -11.15
N ASP A 192 7.94 21.26 -11.47
CA ASP A 192 6.93 22.08 -10.78
C ASP A 192 5.78 21.26 -10.17
N GLY A 193 5.83 19.92 -10.35
CA GLY A 193 4.91 18.98 -9.72
C GLY A 193 5.60 17.68 -9.30
N VAL A 194 5.16 17.07 -8.20
CA VAL A 194 5.65 15.76 -7.72
C VAL A 194 4.47 14.88 -7.33
N PHE A 195 4.54 13.61 -7.74
CA PHE A 195 3.58 12.58 -7.37
C PHE A 195 4.27 11.27 -7.00
N GLY A 196 3.77 10.61 -5.97
CA GLY A 196 4.22 9.30 -5.50
C GLY A 196 3.60 8.95 -4.14
N THR A 197 4.02 7.85 -3.54
CA THR A 197 3.57 7.48 -2.19
C THR A 197 4.08 8.48 -1.14
N ASP A 198 3.43 8.51 0.03
CA ASP A 198 3.66 9.56 1.02
C ASP A 198 5.15 9.78 1.35
N GLN A 199 5.85 8.73 1.78
CA GLN A 199 7.19 8.88 2.35
C GLN A 199 8.24 9.41 1.37
N PRO A 200 8.44 8.85 0.15
CA PRO A 200 9.45 9.39 -0.77
C PRO A 200 9.12 10.81 -1.24
N VAL A 201 7.84 11.14 -1.41
CA VAL A 201 7.41 12.48 -1.81
C VAL A 201 7.64 13.49 -0.71
N LEU A 202 7.34 13.14 0.55
CA LEU A 202 7.57 14.03 1.69
C LEU A 202 9.04 14.29 1.98
N ASN A 203 9.92 13.33 1.67
CA ASN A 203 11.37 13.55 1.76
C ASN A 203 11.84 14.61 0.73
N ILE A 204 11.31 14.55 -0.52
CA ILE A 204 11.58 15.59 -1.53
C ILE A 204 11.02 16.94 -1.07
N MET A 205 9.78 16.97 -0.57
CA MET A 205 9.16 18.17 -0.04
C MET A 205 10.03 18.81 1.04
N HIS A 206 10.54 18.02 1.99
CA HIS A 206 11.41 18.50 3.04
C HIS A 206 12.68 19.16 2.48
N LEU A 207 13.35 18.50 1.51
CA LEU A 207 14.57 19.06 0.90
C LEU A 207 14.27 20.30 0.04
N ALA A 208 13.16 20.33 -0.67
CA ALA A 208 12.71 21.48 -1.46
C ALA A 208 12.47 22.71 -0.56
N LEU A 209 11.73 22.53 0.55
CA LEU A 209 11.51 23.59 1.54
C LEU A 209 12.83 24.08 2.16
N LYS A 210 13.74 23.17 2.48
CA LYS A 210 15.07 23.50 2.99
C LYS A 210 15.93 24.28 1.99
N ALA A 211 15.72 24.02 0.68
CA ALA A 211 16.35 24.77 -0.41
C ALA A 211 15.67 26.11 -0.71
N GLY A 212 14.58 26.45 0.01
CA GLY A 212 13.85 27.71 -0.15
C GLY A 212 12.79 27.68 -1.27
N ILE A 213 12.50 26.52 -1.87
CA ILE A 213 11.46 26.38 -2.88
C ILE A 213 10.09 26.54 -2.21
N LYS A 214 9.26 27.43 -2.77
CA LYS A 214 7.94 27.73 -2.23
C LYS A 214 6.90 26.70 -2.67
N ILE A 215 6.14 26.20 -1.73
CA ILE A 215 5.07 25.23 -1.93
C ILE A 215 3.75 25.87 -1.45
N PRO A 216 2.72 25.99 -2.29
CA PRO A 216 2.58 25.39 -3.62
C PRO A 216 3.01 26.31 -4.80
N GLU A 217 3.55 27.49 -4.56
CA GLU A 217 3.76 28.50 -5.61
C GLU A 217 4.70 27.99 -6.71
N GLU A 218 5.87 27.45 -6.35
CA GLU A 218 6.88 26.97 -7.30
C GLU A 218 6.79 25.46 -7.51
N LEU A 219 6.45 24.69 -6.44
CA LEU A 219 6.37 23.24 -6.48
C LEU A 219 5.02 22.78 -5.91
N LYS A 220 4.25 22.00 -6.68
CA LYS A 220 3.00 21.35 -6.27
C LYS A 220 3.28 19.91 -5.89
N ILE A 221 2.73 19.47 -4.78
CA ILE A 221 2.96 18.12 -4.27
C ILE A 221 1.62 17.42 -4.08
N VAL A 222 1.52 16.24 -4.67
CA VAL A 222 0.41 15.30 -4.48
C VAL A 222 0.98 13.97 -4.01
N THR A 223 0.61 13.56 -2.81
CA THR A 223 0.98 12.26 -2.27
C THR A 223 -0.09 11.21 -2.55
N TYR A 224 0.29 9.95 -2.39
CA TYR A 224 -0.61 8.80 -2.45
C TYR A 224 -0.46 7.99 -1.17
N ASP A 225 -1.50 7.35 -0.72
CA ASP A 225 -1.77 6.58 0.48
C ASP A 225 -2.58 7.39 1.52
N GLY A 226 -2.23 8.65 1.77
CA GLY A 226 -2.93 9.52 2.71
C GLY A 226 -2.81 9.05 4.15
N THR A 227 -1.66 8.52 4.53
CA THR A 227 -1.34 8.09 5.89
C THR A 227 -1.18 9.31 6.81
N ASP A 228 -1.08 9.07 8.11
CA ASP A 228 -0.97 10.16 9.10
C ASP A 228 0.24 11.08 8.87
N ILE A 229 1.34 10.56 8.28
CA ILE A 229 2.52 11.39 8.00
C ILE A 229 2.24 12.52 7.00
N SER A 230 1.33 12.31 6.03
CA SER A 230 0.96 13.34 5.05
C SER A 230 0.19 14.51 5.67
N ARG A 231 -0.40 14.30 6.85
CA ARG A 231 -1.16 15.30 7.62
C ARG A 231 -0.33 16.00 8.70
N LEU A 232 0.77 15.36 9.14
CA LEU A 232 1.63 15.88 10.20
C LEU A 232 2.71 16.83 9.68
N VAL A 233 2.89 16.91 8.37
CA VAL A 233 3.84 17.82 7.73
C VAL A 233 3.24 19.22 7.53
N TYR A 234 4.11 20.24 7.40
CA TYR A 234 3.70 21.58 7.05
C TYR A 234 4.50 22.08 5.84
N PRO A 235 3.82 22.58 4.80
CA PRO A 235 2.37 22.59 4.57
C PRO A 235 1.77 21.18 4.50
N GLU A 236 0.52 21.03 4.93
CA GLU A 236 -0.19 19.73 4.90
C GLU A 236 -0.33 19.22 3.46
N ALA A 237 0.03 17.96 3.23
CA ALA A 237 0.08 17.42 1.88
C ALA A 237 -1.32 17.20 1.26
N THR A 238 -1.51 17.64 0.04
CA THR A 238 -2.63 17.17 -0.80
C THR A 238 -2.38 15.71 -1.16
N SER A 239 -3.36 14.85 -0.92
CA SER A 239 -3.16 13.40 -0.99
C SER A 239 -4.34 12.68 -1.63
N ILE A 240 -4.03 11.62 -2.39
CA ILE A 240 -5.02 10.61 -2.74
C ILE A 240 -5.03 9.58 -1.63
N ARG A 241 -6.13 9.54 -0.86
CA ARG A 241 -6.27 8.69 0.33
C ARG A 241 -6.86 7.33 0.00
N GLN A 242 -6.21 6.31 0.48
CA GLN A 242 -6.74 4.95 0.49
C GLN A 242 -7.57 4.73 1.76
N ASN A 243 -8.69 4.03 1.65
CA ASN A 243 -9.48 3.63 2.82
C ASN A 243 -8.87 2.40 3.49
N ILE A 244 -7.76 2.61 4.22
CA ILE A 244 -6.97 1.54 4.85
C ILE A 244 -7.84 0.70 5.80
N LYS A 245 -8.79 1.33 6.51
CA LYS A 245 -9.69 0.63 7.41
C LYS A 245 -10.56 -0.38 6.65
N MET A 246 -11.19 0.07 5.58
CA MET A 246 -12.06 -0.81 4.77
C MET A 246 -11.26 -1.92 4.09
N LEU A 247 -10.06 -1.61 3.59
CA LEU A 247 -9.14 -2.61 3.02
C LEU A 247 -8.82 -3.70 4.06
N ALA A 248 -8.47 -3.31 5.27
CA ALA A 248 -8.12 -4.20 6.37
C ALA A 248 -9.30 -5.08 6.82
N GLU A 249 -10.48 -4.47 7.03
CA GLU A 249 -11.70 -5.19 7.43
C GLU A 249 -12.14 -6.20 6.37
N LEU A 250 -12.12 -5.82 5.09
CA LEU A 250 -12.47 -6.73 4.00
C LEU A 250 -11.45 -7.86 3.87
N SER A 251 -10.16 -7.58 4.03
CA SER A 251 -9.11 -8.60 4.01
C SER A 251 -9.30 -9.62 5.13
N ALA A 252 -9.52 -9.15 6.35
CA ALA A 252 -9.76 -10.00 7.51
C ALA A 252 -11.02 -10.86 7.33
N ASN A 253 -12.14 -10.25 6.94
CA ASN A 253 -13.39 -10.97 6.73
C ASN A 253 -13.28 -11.99 5.60
N SER A 254 -12.66 -11.63 4.47
CA SER A 254 -12.54 -12.51 3.32
C SER A 254 -11.66 -13.72 3.59
N VAL A 255 -10.52 -13.57 4.28
CA VAL A 255 -9.69 -14.73 4.61
C VAL A 255 -10.38 -15.65 5.60
N VAL A 256 -11.13 -15.12 6.57
CA VAL A 256 -11.91 -15.93 7.53
C VAL A 256 -13.06 -16.64 6.84
N ASP A 257 -13.76 -16.00 5.91
CA ASP A 257 -14.81 -16.64 5.11
C ASP A 257 -14.25 -17.83 4.31
N LEU A 258 -13.03 -17.71 3.75
CA LEU A 258 -12.35 -18.80 3.06
C LEU A 258 -11.95 -19.93 4.03
N ILE A 259 -11.35 -19.60 5.19
CA ILE A 259 -10.92 -20.60 6.20
C ILE A 259 -12.11 -21.42 6.70
N GLU A 260 -13.23 -20.76 6.92
CA GLU A 260 -14.41 -21.38 7.55
C GLU A 260 -15.48 -21.83 6.56
N ASN A 261 -15.27 -21.61 5.26
CA ASN A 261 -16.23 -21.90 4.19
C ASN A 261 -17.61 -21.28 4.48
N ARG A 262 -17.65 -20.06 5.04
CA ARG A 262 -18.90 -19.39 5.45
C ARG A 262 -19.70 -18.91 4.26
N ARG A 263 -19.03 -18.25 3.30
CA ARG A 263 -19.65 -17.68 2.11
C ARG A 263 -18.63 -17.54 0.96
N PRO A 264 -19.08 -17.50 -0.30
CA PRO A 264 -18.20 -17.22 -1.43
C PRO A 264 -17.55 -15.84 -1.29
N VAL A 265 -16.24 -15.76 -1.50
CA VAL A 265 -15.48 -14.51 -1.54
C VAL A 265 -15.42 -14.05 -2.99
N PRO A 266 -15.81 -12.79 -3.30
CA PRO A 266 -15.67 -12.23 -4.64
C PRO A 266 -14.21 -12.25 -5.09
N ASN A 267 -13.97 -12.63 -6.35
CA ASN A 267 -12.62 -12.74 -6.88
C ASN A 267 -11.86 -11.40 -6.89
N LYS A 268 -12.57 -10.29 -7.03
CA LYS A 268 -11.98 -8.95 -7.02
C LYS A 268 -12.86 -7.96 -6.26
N GLN A 269 -12.25 -7.29 -5.26
CA GLN A 269 -12.92 -6.26 -4.46
C GLN A 269 -12.07 -4.99 -4.50
N ILE A 270 -12.59 -3.96 -5.14
CA ILE A 270 -11.88 -2.68 -5.35
C ILE A 270 -12.53 -1.60 -4.50
N ILE A 271 -11.72 -0.98 -3.64
CA ILE A 271 -12.14 0.05 -2.69
C ILE A 271 -11.88 1.42 -3.30
N PRO A 272 -12.88 2.32 -3.31
CA PRO A 272 -12.69 3.68 -3.78
C PRO A 272 -11.59 4.41 -2.99
N VAL A 273 -10.89 5.30 -3.69
CA VAL A 273 -9.97 6.28 -3.11
C VAL A 273 -10.58 7.66 -3.20
N GLU A 274 -10.10 8.60 -2.38
CA GLU A 274 -10.60 9.96 -2.34
C GLU A 274 -9.48 10.99 -2.37
N LEU A 275 -9.76 12.16 -2.97
CA LEU A 275 -8.87 13.29 -2.91
C LEU A 275 -9.05 14.03 -1.60
N TYR A 276 -7.97 14.20 -0.85
CA TYR A 276 -7.87 15.12 0.26
C TYR A 276 -7.11 16.37 -0.14
N GLN A 277 -7.77 17.51 -0.05
CA GLN A 277 -7.16 18.80 -0.36
C GLN A 277 -6.36 19.29 0.85
N GLY A 278 -5.03 19.24 0.73
CA GLY A 278 -4.10 19.87 1.66
C GLY A 278 -3.66 21.25 1.17
N GLN A 279 -2.49 21.67 1.62
CA GLN A 279 -1.90 22.99 1.37
C GLN A 279 -0.79 22.95 0.31
N THR A 280 -0.37 21.77 -0.14
CA THR A 280 0.73 21.63 -1.11
C THR A 280 0.30 21.79 -2.56
N THR A 281 -0.98 22.05 -2.79
CA THR A 281 -1.57 22.46 -4.09
C THR A 281 -2.62 23.52 -3.86
N TYR A 282 -2.91 24.32 -4.87
CA TYR A 282 -4.08 25.20 -4.83
C TYR A 282 -5.37 24.37 -4.86
N PRO A 283 -6.43 24.81 -4.15
CA PRO A 283 -7.70 24.10 -4.15
C PRO A 283 -8.25 23.90 -5.57
N VAL A 284 -8.78 22.73 -5.81
CA VAL A 284 -9.47 22.40 -7.07
C VAL A 284 -10.91 22.10 -6.76
N ASP A 285 -11.84 22.77 -7.44
CA ASP A 285 -13.25 22.44 -7.36
C ASP A 285 -13.45 21.03 -7.94
N THR A 286 -13.69 20.07 -7.09
CA THR A 286 -14.07 18.71 -7.45
C THR A 286 -15.58 18.67 -7.67
N ALA A 287 -16.07 19.36 -8.70
CA ALA A 287 -17.38 19.06 -9.24
C ALA A 287 -17.25 17.78 -10.09
N ILE A 288 -17.49 16.64 -9.46
CA ILE A 288 -17.73 15.35 -10.12
C ILE A 288 -19.22 15.03 -9.99
#